data_ba860bcc28fcb4eb3adbb1d75fff4401
#
_entry.id   ba860bcc28fcb4eb3adbb1d75fff4401
#
_cell.length_a   1.000
_cell.length_b   1.000
_cell.length_c   1.000
_cell.angle_alpha   90.00
_cell.angle_beta   90.00
_cell.angle_gamma   90.00
#
_symmetry.space_group_name_H-M   'P 1'
#
loop_
_entity.id
_entity.type
_entity.pdbx_description
1 polymer ?
#
loop_
_entity_poly.entity_id
_entity_poly.type
_entity_poly.pdbx_seq_one_letter_code
_entity_poly.pdbx_strand_id
1 'polypeptide(L)'
;GMAIRHSDGWAVPGAGKDVLIDLPVPGLGTPQAKGTSTQDLSAHPWAGEIVKLSLYATDGAKQRGESDPITLALPQRIFNHPVARAIVAARKKLNRPEAGAIDAAAKDLDTIARQPQQFFDDTVVFLALRIARARLAHDGTEMAVASVQKLLWETALRIEDGEFSIADRELRDAQKRLSEAMKNGADAQELDRVMNELQQALDKYM
;
A
#
# COMPACT_ATOMS: atom_id res chain seq x y z
N GLY A 1 4.18 -16.56 -12.86
CA GLY A 1 3.48 -15.54 -12.09
C GLY A 1 2.44 -16.12 -11.16
N MET A 2 1.82 -15.26 -10.38
CA MET A 2 0.76 -15.60 -9.44
C MET A 2 -0.46 -14.74 -9.75
N ALA A 3 -1.63 -15.35 -9.79
CA ALA A 3 -2.90 -14.65 -9.94
C ALA A 3 -3.69 -14.69 -8.64
N ILE A 4 -4.19 -13.54 -8.21
CA ILE A 4 -5.01 -13.38 -7.01
C ILE A 4 -6.38 -12.89 -7.45
N ARG A 5 -7.45 -13.58 -7.01
CA ARG A 5 -8.85 -13.25 -7.30
C ARG A 5 -9.64 -13.21 -6.00
N HIS A 6 -10.54 -12.25 -5.84
CA HIS A 6 -11.43 -12.26 -4.69
C HIS A 6 -12.37 -13.48 -4.74
N SER A 7 -12.66 -14.11 -3.58
CA SER A 7 -13.53 -15.30 -3.53
C SER A 7 -14.91 -15.06 -4.13
N ASP A 8 -15.46 -13.86 -3.91
CA ASP A 8 -16.78 -13.44 -4.39
C ASP A 8 -16.74 -12.76 -5.76
N GLY A 9 -15.58 -12.77 -6.44
CA GLY A 9 -15.41 -12.21 -7.77
C GLY A 9 -15.39 -10.68 -7.84
N TRP A 10 -15.11 -10.00 -6.70
CA TRP A 10 -14.98 -8.54 -6.68
C TRP A 10 -13.75 -8.08 -7.47
N ALA A 11 -13.84 -6.89 -8.04
CA ALA A 11 -12.71 -6.24 -8.70
C ALA A 11 -11.97 -5.32 -7.72
N VAL A 12 -10.65 -5.17 -7.93
CA VAL A 12 -9.92 -4.05 -7.32
C VAL A 12 -10.23 -2.81 -8.16
N PRO A 13 -10.72 -1.73 -7.56
CA PRO A 13 -10.93 -0.48 -8.27
C PRO A 13 -9.65 -0.06 -9.03
N GLY A 14 -9.78 0.15 -10.34
CA GLY A 14 -8.67 0.52 -11.22
C GLY A 14 -7.69 -0.60 -11.61
N ALA A 15 -7.84 -1.83 -11.08
CA ALA A 15 -6.95 -2.97 -11.41
C ALA A 15 -7.68 -4.22 -11.91
N GLY A 16 -9.02 -4.27 -11.80
CA GLY A 16 -9.82 -5.37 -12.30
C GLY A 16 -9.97 -6.56 -11.33
N LYS A 17 -10.43 -7.70 -11.87
CA LYS A 17 -10.74 -8.90 -11.08
C LYS A 17 -9.54 -9.79 -10.83
N ASP A 18 -8.56 -9.75 -11.72
CA ASP A 18 -7.35 -10.57 -11.65
C ASP A 18 -6.16 -9.68 -11.32
N VAL A 19 -5.62 -9.83 -10.11
CA VAL A 19 -4.37 -9.19 -9.74
C VAL A 19 -3.23 -10.15 -10.08
N LEU A 20 -2.42 -9.77 -11.06
CA LEU A 20 -1.30 -10.57 -11.53
C LEU A 20 0.01 -10.07 -10.92
N ILE A 21 0.76 -10.98 -10.34
CA ILE A 21 2.07 -10.70 -9.75
C ILE A 21 3.10 -11.55 -10.48
N ASP A 22 4.08 -10.91 -11.06
CA ASP A 22 5.20 -11.60 -11.68
C ASP A 22 6.15 -12.16 -10.61
N LEU A 23 6.41 -13.46 -10.71
CA LEU A 23 7.37 -14.13 -9.86
C LEU A 23 8.67 -14.34 -10.64
N PRO A 24 9.82 -13.92 -10.10
CA PRO A 24 11.09 -14.17 -10.75
C PRO A 24 11.34 -15.68 -10.80
N VAL A 25 11.65 -16.18 -11.99
CA VAL A 25 12.00 -17.59 -12.20
C VAL A 25 13.51 -17.68 -12.35
N PRO A 26 14.23 -18.33 -11.44
CA PRO A 26 15.67 -18.56 -11.61
C PRO A 26 15.88 -19.60 -12.72
N GLY A 27 16.82 -19.33 -13.62
CA GLY A 27 17.25 -20.29 -14.64
C GLY A 27 16.33 -20.36 -15.87
N LEU A 28 16.31 -19.30 -16.68
CA LEU A 28 15.70 -19.32 -18.01
C LEU A 28 16.29 -20.47 -18.85
N GLY A 29 15.41 -21.36 -19.36
CA GLY A 29 15.80 -22.48 -20.24
C GLY A 29 15.90 -23.85 -19.58
N THR A 30 15.57 -23.98 -18.28
CA THR A 30 15.48 -25.28 -17.62
C THR A 30 14.04 -25.81 -17.64
N PRO A 31 13.84 -27.14 -17.84
CA PRO A 31 12.49 -27.75 -17.84
C PRO A 31 11.80 -27.69 -16.46
N GLN A 32 12.55 -27.42 -15.40
CA GLN A 32 12.02 -27.27 -14.05
C GLN A 32 12.70 -26.08 -13.38
N ALA A 33 11.90 -25.17 -12.82
CA ALA A 33 12.37 -24.06 -12.01
C ALA A 33 11.79 -24.16 -10.60
N LYS A 34 12.65 -24.00 -9.58
CA LYS A 34 12.26 -23.89 -8.18
C LYS A 34 12.75 -22.55 -7.63
N GLY A 35 11.88 -21.83 -6.94
CA GLY A 35 12.23 -20.56 -6.33
C GLY A 35 11.28 -20.21 -5.18
N THR A 36 11.75 -19.35 -4.30
CA THR A 36 10.93 -18.73 -3.24
C THR A 36 10.83 -17.25 -3.53
N SER A 37 9.63 -16.70 -3.45
CA SER A 37 9.37 -15.27 -3.60
C SER A 37 8.52 -14.81 -2.42
N THR A 38 8.88 -13.67 -1.84
CA THR A 38 8.12 -13.02 -0.79
C THR A 38 7.52 -11.74 -1.33
N GLN A 39 6.20 -11.58 -1.19
CA GLN A 39 5.46 -10.39 -1.62
C GLN A 39 4.73 -9.81 -0.42
N ASP A 40 4.93 -8.52 -0.15
CA ASP A 40 4.15 -7.81 0.86
C ASP A 40 2.84 -7.30 0.23
N LEU A 41 1.74 -7.92 0.64
CA LEU A 41 0.39 -7.57 0.20
C LEU A 41 -0.41 -6.86 1.29
N SER A 42 0.21 -6.42 2.37
CA SER A 42 -0.47 -5.75 3.49
C SER A 42 -1.17 -4.45 3.07
N ALA A 43 -0.63 -3.75 2.07
CA ALA A 43 -1.24 -2.54 1.50
C ALA A 43 -2.33 -2.84 0.46
N HIS A 44 -2.50 -4.11 0.05
CA HIS A 44 -3.48 -4.48 -0.97
C HIS A 44 -4.91 -4.16 -0.50
N PRO A 45 -5.82 -3.69 -1.39
CA PRO A 45 -7.22 -3.44 -1.02
C PRO A 45 -7.91 -4.64 -0.40
N TRP A 46 -7.60 -5.86 -0.84
CA TRP A 46 -8.15 -7.11 -0.31
C TRP A 46 -7.40 -7.68 0.91
N ALA A 47 -6.46 -6.94 1.51
CA ALA A 47 -5.78 -7.40 2.72
C ALA A 47 -6.82 -7.73 3.82
N GLY A 48 -6.74 -8.97 4.36
CA GLY A 48 -7.71 -9.52 5.30
C GLY A 48 -9.00 -10.11 4.70
N GLU A 49 -9.15 -10.08 3.38
CA GLU A 49 -10.26 -10.72 2.68
C GLU A 49 -9.87 -12.14 2.20
N ILE A 50 -10.89 -12.95 1.90
CA ILE A 50 -10.68 -14.31 1.37
C ILE A 50 -10.49 -14.23 -0.13
N VAL A 51 -9.40 -14.81 -0.60
CA VAL A 51 -9.02 -14.82 -2.02
C VAL A 51 -8.70 -16.21 -2.50
N LYS A 52 -8.77 -16.40 -3.81
CA LYS A 52 -8.29 -17.56 -4.55
C LYS A 52 -6.96 -17.20 -5.19
N LEU A 53 -5.93 -17.98 -4.89
CA LEU A 53 -4.58 -17.79 -5.41
C LEU A 53 -4.25 -18.96 -6.32
N SER A 54 -3.82 -18.69 -7.55
CA SER A 54 -3.30 -19.67 -8.48
C SER A 54 -1.94 -19.26 -9.02
N LEU A 55 -1.12 -20.23 -9.38
CA LEU A 55 0.14 -20.00 -10.08
C LEU A 55 -0.10 -20.15 -11.57
N TYR A 56 0.57 -19.31 -12.38
CA TYR A 56 0.57 -19.46 -13.81
C TYR A 56 1.98 -19.44 -14.38
N ALA A 57 2.18 -20.18 -15.45
CA ALA A 57 3.39 -20.16 -16.24
C ALA A 57 3.05 -19.95 -17.71
N THR A 58 3.88 -19.21 -18.40
CA THR A 58 3.76 -19.01 -19.85
C THR A 58 5.07 -19.45 -20.48
N ASP A 59 4.99 -20.31 -21.49
CA ASP A 59 6.14 -20.80 -22.23
C ASP A 59 6.56 -19.86 -23.37
N GLY A 60 7.65 -20.21 -24.09
CA GLY A 60 8.14 -19.44 -25.23
C GLY A 60 7.17 -19.41 -26.44
N ALA A 61 6.21 -20.33 -26.51
CA ALA A 61 5.16 -20.40 -27.52
C ALA A 61 3.88 -19.63 -27.07
N LYS A 62 3.95 -18.89 -25.93
CA LYS A 62 2.83 -18.16 -25.30
C LYS A 62 1.68 -19.05 -24.82
N GLN A 63 1.92 -20.34 -24.62
CA GLN A 63 0.94 -21.20 -23.98
C GLN A 63 0.96 -20.94 -22.47
N ARG A 64 -0.23 -20.78 -21.87
CA ARG A 64 -0.40 -20.52 -20.44
C ARG A 64 -0.98 -21.74 -19.74
N GLY A 65 -0.24 -22.26 -18.76
CA GLY A 65 -0.76 -23.21 -17.78
C GLY A 65 -1.09 -22.49 -16.46
N GLU A 66 -2.13 -22.93 -15.78
CA GLU A 66 -2.54 -22.41 -14.48
C GLU A 66 -2.78 -23.57 -13.51
N SER A 67 -2.35 -23.42 -12.25
CA SER A 67 -2.57 -24.42 -11.21
C SER A 67 -4.01 -24.34 -10.68
N ASP A 68 -4.45 -25.39 -9.98
CA ASP A 68 -5.66 -25.32 -9.18
C ASP A 68 -5.55 -24.17 -8.16
N PRO A 69 -6.65 -23.40 -7.95
CA PRO A 69 -6.65 -22.31 -7.00
C PRO A 69 -6.69 -22.82 -5.56
N ILE A 70 -5.91 -22.20 -4.69
CA ILE A 70 -6.03 -22.36 -3.24
C ILE A 70 -6.78 -21.16 -2.65
N THR A 71 -7.64 -21.43 -1.67
CA THR A 71 -8.38 -20.39 -0.97
C THR A 71 -7.70 -20.06 0.34
N LEU A 72 -7.42 -18.77 0.57
CA LEU A 72 -6.78 -18.30 1.80
C LEU A 72 -7.23 -16.87 2.12
N ALA A 73 -7.07 -16.46 3.39
CA ALA A 73 -7.20 -15.07 3.77
C ALA A 73 -5.87 -14.36 3.48
N LEU A 74 -5.93 -13.22 2.75
CA LEU A 74 -4.73 -12.40 2.55
C LEU A 74 -4.25 -11.85 3.88
N PRO A 75 -2.94 -11.91 4.18
CA PRO A 75 -2.38 -11.25 5.35
C PRO A 75 -2.76 -9.77 5.38
N GLN A 76 -3.04 -9.25 6.56
CA GLN A 76 -3.31 -7.83 6.75
C GLN A 76 -2.45 -7.27 7.86
N ARG A 77 -2.11 -5.98 7.76
CA ARG A 77 -1.47 -5.27 8.86
C ARG A 77 -2.49 -5.06 10.00
N ILE A 78 -2.04 -5.28 11.22
CA ILE A 78 -2.80 -4.96 12.42
C ILE A 78 -2.52 -3.49 12.77
N PHE A 79 -3.57 -2.70 12.93
CA PHE A 79 -3.52 -1.32 13.41
C PHE A 79 -3.99 -1.27 14.86
N ASN A 80 -3.20 -0.65 15.73
CA ASN A 80 -3.51 -0.48 17.16
C ASN A 80 -4.29 0.80 17.40
N HIS A 81 -3.94 1.87 16.68
CA HIS A 81 -4.60 3.16 16.84
C HIS A 81 -6.06 3.11 16.37
N PRO A 82 -7.04 3.54 17.20
CA PRO A 82 -8.46 3.41 16.87
C PRO A 82 -8.86 4.17 15.59
N VAL A 83 -8.29 5.36 15.36
CA VAL A 83 -8.56 6.14 14.15
C VAL A 83 -7.97 5.47 12.91
N ALA A 84 -6.75 4.92 12.99
CA ALA A 84 -6.15 4.17 11.87
C ALA A 84 -7.01 2.96 11.49
N ARG A 85 -7.52 2.22 12.49
CA ARG A 85 -8.49 1.13 12.26
C ARG A 85 -9.76 1.61 11.58
N ALA A 86 -10.33 2.74 12.03
CA ALA A 86 -11.53 3.31 11.43
C ALA A 86 -11.32 3.72 9.97
N ILE A 87 -10.17 4.32 9.64
CA ILE A 87 -9.79 4.68 8.27
C ILE A 87 -9.65 3.42 7.40
N VAL A 88 -8.98 2.38 7.89
CA VAL A 88 -8.83 1.11 7.16
C VAL A 88 -10.18 0.42 6.97
N ALA A 89 -11.09 0.49 7.96
CA ALA A 89 -12.45 -0.01 7.82
C ALA A 89 -13.25 0.74 6.75
N ALA A 90 -13.16 2.08 6.69
CA ALA A 90 -13.77 2.89 5.64
C ALA A 90 -13.17 2.55 4.26
N ARG A 91 -11.84 2.37 4.17
CA ARG A 91 -11.15 1.92 2.95
C ARG A 91 -11.67 0.58 2.44
N LYS A 92 -11.90 -0.39 3.32
CA LYS A 92 -12.42 -1.72 2.95
C LYS A 92 -13.83 -1.67 2.37
N LYS A 93 -14.68 -0.73 2.79
CA LYS A 93 -16.02 -0.53 2.19
C LYS A 93 -15.93 -0.20 0.71
N LEU A 94 -14.87 0.47 0.26
CA LEU A 94 -14.65 0.83 -1.14
C LEU A 94 -14.35 -0.38 -2.07
N ASN A 95 -14.08 -1.56 -1.52
CA ASN A 95 -13.93 -2.79 -2.30
C ASN A 95 -15.27 -3.41 -2.70
N ARG A 96 -16.36 -2.99 -2.05
CA ARG A 96 -17.67 -3.62 -2.21
C ARG A 96 -18.41 -3.03 -3.40
N PRO A 97 -18.97 -3.86 -4.28
CA PRO A 97 -19.75 -3.39 -5.43
C PRO A 97 -21.16 -2.93 -5.06
N GLU A 98 -21.49 -2.89 -3.77
CA GLU A 98 -22.83 -2.55 -3.27
C GLU A 98 -23.15 -1.08 -3.49
N ALA A 99 -24.40 -0.82 -3.90
CA ALA A 99 -24.90 0.55 -4.01
C ALA A 99 -24.83 1.25 -2.64
N GLY A 100 -24.25 2.47 -2.61
CA GLY A 100 -24.07 3.23 -1.37
C GLY A 100 -22.81 2.93 -0.57
N ALA A 101 -21.95 2.00 -0.99
CA ALA A 101 -20.68 1.71 -0.32
C ALA A 101 -19.74 2.93 -0.29
N ILE A 102 -19.72 3.69 -1.40
CA ILE A 102 -18.94 4.94 -1.51
C ILE A 102 -19.49 5.99 -0.54
N ASP A 103 -20.81 6.17 -0.49
CA ASP A 103 -21.46 7.13 0.41
C ASP A 103 -21.22 6.75 1.88
N ALA A 104 -21.29 5.46 2.20
CA ALA A 104 -21.01 4.97 3.55
C ALA A 104 -19.56 5.25 3.95
N ALA A 105 -18.60 4.99 3.06
CA ALA A 105 -17.20 5.32 3.30
C ALA A 105 -16.98 6.83 3.48
N ALA A 106 -17.56 7.65 2.61
CA ALA A 106 -17.48 9.10 2.70
C ALA A 106 -18.04 9.66 4.01
N LYS A 107 -19.14 9.08 4.52
CA LYS A 107 -19.75 9.43 5.81
C LYS A 107 -18.85 9.06 6.99
N ASP A 108 -18.21 7.89 6.95
CA ASP A 108 -17.25 7.49 7.97
C ASP A 108 -16.07 8.46 8.02
N LEU A 109 -15.51 8.82 6.86
CA LEU A 109 -14.39 9.78 6.78
C LEU A 109 -14.77 11.16 7.32
N ASP A 110 -16.00 11.63 7.04
CA ASP A 110 -16.52 12.88 7.60
C ASP A 110 -16.64 12.80 9.13
N THR A 111 -17.09 11.67 9.65
CA THR A 111 -17.22 11.44 11.10
C THR A 111 -15.86 11.47 11.79
N ILE A 112 -14.85 10.82 11.22
CA ILE A 112 -13.48 10.83 11.73
C ILE A 112 -12.90 12.25 11.69
N ALA A 113 -13.06 12.97 10.59
CA ALA A 113 -12.53 14.32 10.42
C ALA A 113 -13.11 15.37 11.37
N ARG A 114 -14.27 15.11 11.98
CA ARG A 114 -14.91 16.00 12.97
C ARG A 114 -14.27 15.91 14.37
N GLN A 115 -13.39 14.96 14.60
CA GLN A 115 -12.75 14.73 15.90
C GLN A 115 -11.22 14.76 15.77
N PRO A 116 -10.62 15.93 15.39
CA PRO A 116 -9.20 16.03 15.13
C PRO A 116 -8.33 15.68 16.34
N GLN A 117 -8.83 15.87 17.56
CA GLN A 117 -8.11 15.51 18.79
C GLN A 117 -7.77 14.01 18.86
N GLN A 118 -8.57 13.15 18.20
CA GLN A 118 -8.33 11.71 18.17
C GLN A 118 -7.14 11.29 17.31
N PHE A 119 -6.62 12.19 16.48
CA PHE A 119 -5.41 12.01 15.68
C PHE A 119 -4.42 13.17 15.88
N PHE A 120 -4.34 13.64 17.11
CA PHE A 120 -3.34 14.63 17.58
C PHE A 120 -3.38 15.97 16.82
N ASP A 121 -4.54 16.38 16.33
CA ASP A 121 -4.74 17.60 15.53
C ASP A 121 -3.81 17.67 14.28
N ASP A 122 -3.36 16.51 13.79
CA ASP A 122 -2.50 16.44 12.60
C ASP A 122 -3.23 16.99 11.37
N THR A 123 -2.78 18.16 10.92
CA THR A 123 -3.36 18.88 9.77
C THR A 123 -3.27 18.06 8.47
N VAL A 124 -2.23 17.23 8.30
CA VAL A 124 -2.06 16.41 7.11
C VAL A 124 -3.12 15.31 7.08
N VAL A 125 -3.35 14.65 8.22
CA VAL A 125 -4.42 13.66 8.39
C VAL A 125 -5.79 14.30 8.13
N PHE A 126 -6.06 15.46 8.73
CA PHE A 126 -7.31 16.18 8.52
C PHE A 126 -7.56 16.50 7.04
N LEU A 127 -6.55 17.06 6.35
CA LEU A 127 -6.66 17.39 4.94
C LEU A 127 -6.83 16.13 4.08
N ALA A 128 -6.11 15.05 4.37
CA ALA A 128 -6.24 13.79 3.64
C ALA A 128 -7.66 13.23 3.72
N LEU A 129 -8.28 13.23 4.92
CA LEU A 129 -9.67 12.80 5.11
C LEU A 129 -10.66 13.67 4.35
N ARG A 130 -10.46 15.00 4.37
CA ARG A 130 -11.31 15.96 3.63
C ARG A 130 -11.19 15.79 2.12
N ILE A 131 -9.98 15.60 1.61
CA ILE A 131 -9.72 15.36 0.18
C ILE A 131 -10.33 14.02 -0.25
N ALA A 132 -10.12 12.95 0.54
CA ALA A 132 -10.69 11.64 0.24
C ALA A 132 -12.22 11.71 0.14
N ARG A 133 -12.88 12.32 1.15
CA ARG A 133 -14.33 12.53 1.14
C ARG A 133 -14.81 13.35 -0.07
N ALA A 134 -14.15 14.49 -0.35
CA ALA A 134 -14.54 15.35 -1.46
C ALA A 134 -14.39 14.61 -2.79
N ARG A 135 -13.32 13.86 -2.98
CA ARG A 135 -13.09 13.08 -4.20
C ARG A 135 -14.16 12.00 -4.39
N LEU A 136 -14.53 11.27 -3.35
CA LEU A 136 -15.60 10.27 -3.40
C LEU A 136 -16.97 10.88 -3.71
N ALA A 137 -17.23 12.09 -3.22
CA ALA A 137 -18.50 12.80 -3.47
C ALA A 137 -18.61 13.35 -4.89
N HIS A 138 -17.49 13.72 -5.52
CA HIS A 138 -17.48 14.33 -6.86
C HIS A 138 -17.21 13.34 -7.98
N ASP A 139 -16.45 12.28 -7.71
CA ASP A 139 -15.99 11.35 -8.72
C ASP A 139 -16.02 9.92 -8.14
N GLY A 140 -17.06 9.19 -8.52
CA GLY A 140 -17.24 7.76 -8.15
C GLY A 140 -16.54 6.79 -9.10
N THR A 141 -15.67 7.25 -10.01
CA THR A 141 -14.96 6.37 -10.94
C THR A 141 -14.01 5.43 -10.20
N GLU A 142 -13.74 4.26 -10.79
CA GLU A 142 -12.80 3.29 -10.23
C GLU A 142 -11.40 3.90 -9.99
N MET A 143 -10.95 4.81 -10.85
CA MET A 143 -9.66 5.48 -10.68
C MET A 143 -9.65 6.43 -9.48
N ALA A 144 -10.74 7.17 -9.26
CA ALA A 144 -10.88 8.01 -8.08
C ALA A 144 -10.91 7.18 -6.81
N VAL A 145 -11.66 6.09 -6.80
CA VAL A 145 -11.72 5.15 -5.67
C VAL A 145 -10.36 4.54 -5.38
N ALA A 146 -9.61 4.06 -6.40
CA ALA A 146 -8.26 3.52 -6.24
C ALA A 146 -7.31 4.55 -5.61
N SER A 147 -7.36 5.79 -6.09
CA SER A 147 -6.57 6.90 -5.55
C SER A 147 -6.90 7.20 -4.09
N VAL A 148 -8.21 7.18 -3.73
CA VAL A 148 -8.64 7.37 -2.35
C VAL A 148 -8.21 6.21 -1.46
N GLN A 149 -8.31 4.97 -1.93
CA GLN A 149 -7.84 3.80 -1.18
C GLN A 149 -6.34 3.88 -0.85
N LYS A 150 -5.52 4.37 -1.79
CA LYS A 150 -4.09 4.61 -1.55
C LYS A 150 -3.88 5.70 -0.50
N LEU A 151 -4.56 6.85 -0.67
CA LEU A 151 -4.47 7.97 0.28
C LEU A 151 -4.88 7.55 1.70
N LEU A 152 -5.96 6.78 1.85
CA LEU A 152 -6.42 6.29 3.15
C LEU A 152 -5.43 5.32 3.80
N TRP A 153 -4.77 4.47 3.01
CA TRP A 153 -3.73 3.59 3.51
C TRP A 153 -2.53 4.37 4.07
N GLU A 154 -2.02 5.33 3.31
CA GLU A 154 -0.92 6.20 3.73
C GLU A 154 -1.29 7.03 4.97
N THR A 155 -2.53 7.51 5.05
CA THR A 155 -3.04 8.24 6.20
C THR A 155 -3.13 7.36 7.46
N ALA A 156 -3.59 6.11 7.30
CA ALA A 156 -3.64 5.16 8.41
C ALA A 156 -2.25 4.81 8.94
N LEU A 157 -1.28 4.61 8.03
CA LEU A 157 0.13 4.39 8.40
C LEU A 157 0.72 5.59 9.13
N ARG A 158 0.42 6.81 8.70
CA ARG A 158 0.88 8.04 9.36
C ARG A 158 0.39 8.12 10.80
N ILE A 159 -0.88 7.76 11.05
CA ILE A 159 -1.45 7.76 12.40
C ILE A 159 -0.87 6.64 13.26
N GLU A 160 -0.72 5.44 12.70
CA GLU A 160 -0.25 4.25 13.42
C GLU A 160 1.21 4.35 13.82
N ASP A 161 2.04 4.74 12.86
CA ASP A 161 3.49 4.76 13.01
C ASP A 161 3.97 6.12 13.56
N GLY A 162 3.12 7.15 13.55
CA GLY A 162 3.39 8.47 14.09
C GLY A 162 4.63 9.15 13.49
N GLU A 163 5.34 9.91 14.30
CA GLU A 163 6.61 10.54 13.94
C GLU A 163 7.70 9.50 13.59
N PHE A 164 7.58 8.29 14.13
CA PHE A 164 8.56 7.23 13.93
C PHE A 164 8.66 6.80 12.45
N SER A 165 7.54 6.75 11.72
CA SER A 165 7.58 6.42 10.30
C SER A 165 8.15 7.55 9.43
N ILE A 166 8.00 8.79 9.87
CA ILE A 166 8.59 9.95 9.21
C ILE A 166 10.10 9.91 9.43
N ALA A 167 10.54 9.68 10.67
CA ALA A 167 11.94 9.58 11.02
C ALA A 167 12.63 8.40 10.29
N ASP A 168 11.99 7.23 10.22
CA ASP A 168 12.50 6.06 9.48
C ASP A 168 12.63 6.36 7.98
N ARG A 169 11.66 7.06 7.39
CA ARG A 169 11.72 7.47 5.99
C ARG A 169 12.82 8.50 5.76
N GLU A 170 12.90 9.54 6.59
CA GLU A 170 13.96 10.54 6.50
C GLU A 170 15.35 9.90 6.62
N LEU A 171 15.51 8.93 7.52
CA LEU A 171 16.75 8.18 7.69
C LEU A 171 17.11 7.38 6.44
N ARG A 172 16.15 6.64 5.86
CA ARG A 172 16.39 5.87 4.62
C ARG A 172 16.71 6.77 3.44
N ASP A 173 16.02 7.90 3.30
CA ASP A 173 16.27 8.87 2.24
C ASP A 173 17.65 9.52 2.40
N ALA A 174 18.08 9.82 3.63
CA ALA A 174 19.41 10.34 3.90
C ALA A 174 20.50 9.29 3.60
N GLN A 175 20.30 8.01 3.99
CA GLN A 175 21.19 6.91 3.64
C GLN A 175 21.34 6.74 2.12
N LYS A 176 20.23 6.83 1.39
CA LYS A 176 20.23 6.72 -0.06
C LYS A 176 21.02 7.87 -0.71
N ARG A 177 20.79 9.11 -0.26
CA ARG A 177 21.54 10.29 -0.76
C ARG A 177 23.01 10.17 -0.50
N LEU A 178 23.43 9.71 0.69
CA LEU A 178 24.84 9.47 0.99
C LEU A 178 25.43 8.42 0.05
N SER A 179 24.75 7.30 -0.16
CA SER A 179 25.19 6.25 -1.08
C SER A 179 25.33 6.75 -2.53
N GLU A 180 24.39 7.57 -2.98
CA GLU A 180 24.44 8.18 -4.33
C GLU A 180 25.57 9.20 -4.45
N ALA A 181 25.77 10.05 -3.45
CA ALA A 181 26.87 11.02 -3.41
C ALA A 181 28.25 10.30 -3.48
N MET A 182 28.41 9.24 -2.71
CA MET A 182 29.65 8.45 -2.74
C MET A 182 29.87 7.77 -4.10
N LYS A 183 28.82 7.23 -4.72
CA LYS A 183 28.91 6.57 -6.05
C LYS A 183 29.24 7.56 -7.17
N ASN A 184 28.73 8.79 -7.06
CA ASN A 184 28.91 9.82 -8.07
C ASN A 184 30.19 10.64 -7.89
N GLY A 185 31.02 10.30 -6.88
CA GLY A 185 32.29 10.99 -6.63
C GLY A 185 32.10 12.42 -6.14
N ALA A 186 31.09 12.65 -5.29
CA ALA A 186 30.81 13.96 -4.70
C ALA A 186 32.04 14.52 -3.98
N ASP A 187 32.20 15.83 -3.99
CA ASP A 187 33.30 16.49 -3.29
C ASP A 187 33.13 16.45 -1.75
N ALA A 188 34.18 16.87 -1.03
CA ALA A 188 34.20 16.81 0.42
C ALA A 188 33.08 17.67 1.06
N GLN A 189 32.72 18.79 0.46
CA GLN A 189 31.67 19.67 0.99
C GLN A 189 30.28 19.05 0.85
N GLU A 190 30.01 18.40 -0.27
CA GLU A 190 28.76 17.70 -0.52
C GLU A 190 28.62 16.46 0.41
N LEU A 191 29.72 15.70 0.60
CA LEU A 191 29.75 14.57 1.52
C LEU A 191 29.49 15.00 2.97
N ASP A 192 30.11 16.09 3.43
CA ASP A 192 29.90 16.62 4.78
C ASP A 192 28.44 17.06 4.97
N ARG A 193 27.83 17.69 3.95
CA ARG A 193 26.44 18.09 3.99
C ARG A 193 25.50 16.89 4.15
N VAL A 194 25.68 15.85 3.32
CA VAL A 194 24.82 14.66 3.34
C VAL A 194 25.04 13.83 4.61
N MET A 195 26.26 13.80 5.15
CA MET A 195 26.55 13.18 6.45
C MET A 195 25.84 13.91 7.60
N ASN A 196 25.82 15.23 7.60
CA ASN A 196 25.08 16.00 8.60
C ASN A 196 23.57 15.77 8.49
N GLU A 197 23.01 15.67 7.28
CA GLU A 197 21.61 15.30 7.07
C GLU A 197 21.29 13.91 7.63
N LEU A 198 22.18 12.93 7.41
CA LEU A 198 22.05 11.58 7.97
C LEU A 198 22.08 11.60 9.51
N GLN A 199 22.97 12.37 10.10
CA GLN A 199 23.08 12.49 11.55
C GLN A 199 21.81 13.11 12.17
N GLN A 200 21.27 14.16 11.56
CA GLN A 200 20.00 14.76 11.98
C GLN A 200 18.82 13.80 11.85
N ALA A 201 18.79 12.97 10.79
CA ALA A 201 17.76 11.95 10.62
C ALA A 201 17.89 10.83 11.66
N LEU A 202 19.12 10.44 12.04
CA LEU A 202 19.39 9.49 13.12
C LEU A 202 18.93 10.01 14.48
N ASP A 203 19.22 11.28 14.79
CA ASP A 203 18.83 11.90 16.07
C ASP A 203 17.31 11.98 16.22
N LYS A 204 16.58 12.14 15.12
CA LYS A 204 15.10 12.10 15.14
C LYS A 204 14.53 10.68 15.25
N TYR A 205 15.28 9.68 14.81
CA TYR A 205 14.86 8.29 14.85
C TYR A 205 15.07 7.64 16.23
N MET A 206 16.05 8.10 17.01
CA MET A 206 16.34 7.62 18.38
C MET A 206 15.49 8.30 19.45
#